data_2369f53996f0a4fb02f5bbe2e153718f
#
_entry.id   2369f53996f0a4fb02f5bbe2e153718f
#
_cell.length_a   1.000
_cell.length_b   1.000
_cell.length_c   1.000
_cell.angle_alpha   90.00
_cell.angle_beta   90.00
_cell.angle_gamma   90.00
#
_symmetry.space_group_name_H-M   'P 1'
#
loop_
_entity.id
_entity.type
_entity.pdbx_description
1 polymer ?
#
loop_
_entity_poly.entity_id
_entity_poly.type
_entity_poly.pdbx_seq_one_letter_code
_entity_poly.pdbx_strand_id
1 'polypeptide(L)'
;MDVFNAQTACILQGSRRGANMGILNVRHPDIYDFIHAKSYEANKLVHFNVSVMVDDEFMKAVENDEMFTLHYPVYDDKGNIIKDRNKYTHTKEIRALDLWNEIMKKAYDNGEPGIFFYENLNRDNNTYYMENIIATNPCAEFLSGLLYDNIEK
;
A
#
# COMPACT_ATOMS: atom_id res chain seq x y z
N MET A 1 0.59 -2.32 13.25
CA MET A 1 -0.12 -1.03 13.25
C MET A 1 -0.55 -0.59 14.65
N ASP A 2 -1.05 -1.46 15.50
CA ASP A 2 -1.61 -1.11 16.84
C ASP A 2 -0.64 -0.37 17.76
N VAL A 3 0.64 -0.78 17.80
CA VAL A 3 1.68 -0.11 18.61
C VAL A 3 1.87 1.34 18.17
N PHE A 4 1.99 1.58 16.85
CA PHE A 4 2.12 2.95 16.31
C PHE A 4 0.87 3.78 16.51
N ASN A 5 -0.31 3.16 16.40
CA ASN A 5 -1.58 3.83 16.68
C ASN A 5 -1.65 4.30 18.13
N ALA A 6 -1.26 3.43 19.09
CA ALA A 6 -1.22 3.77 20.51
C ALA A 6 -0.16 4.84 20.82
N GLN A 7 1.03 4.75 20.21
CA GLN A 7 2.07 5.77 20.33
C GLN A 7 1.58 7.13 19.85
N THR A 8 0.95 7.18 18.68
CA THR A 8 0.42 8.40 18.08
C THR A 8 -0.68 9.03 18.93
N ALA A 9 -1.50 8.20 19.60
CA ALA A 9 -2.51 8.67 20.54
C ALA A 9 -1.92 9.41 21.76
N CYS A 10 -0.69 9.07 22.17
CA CYS A 10 0.00 9.69 23.29
C CYS A 10 0.75 10.98 22.91
N ILE A 11 1.01 11.18 21.62
CA ILE A 11 1.79 12.34 21.15
C ILE A 11 0.83 13.44 20.72
N LEU A 12 0.70 14.44 21.55
CA LEU A 12 -0.09 15.63 21.28
C LEU A 12 0.83 16.85 21.11
N GLN A 13 0.68 17.55 20.01
CA GLN A 13 1.33 18.83 19.77
C GLN A 13 0.29 19.96 19.88
N GLY A 14 0.07 20.44 21.09
CA GLY A 14 -1.04 21.35 21.39
C GLY A 14 -2.39 20.62 21.24
N SER A 15 -3.27 21.16 20.40
CA SER A 15 -4.58 20.54 20.08
C SER A 15 -4.54 19.59 18.87
N ARG A 16 -3.39 19.47 18.19
CA ARG A 16 -3.24 18.63 16.99
C ARG A 16 -2.94 17.18 17.37
N ARG A 17 -3.72 16.27 16.81
CA ARG A 17 -3.48 14.81 16.90
C ARG A 17 -2.49 14.39 15.82
N GLY A 18 -1.61 13.45 16.15
CA GLY A 18 -0.78 12.77 15.15
C GLY A 18 -1.65 11.91 14.23
N ALA A 19 -1.16 11.70 13.01
CA ALA A 19 -1.75 10.78 12.04
C ALA A 19 -0.66 10.00 11.32
N ASN A 20 -0.96 8.75 10.97
CA ASN A 20 -0.07 7.85 10.24
C ASN A 20 -0.71 7.46 8.91
N MET A 21 0.12 7.10 7.93
CA MET A 21 -0.31 6.45 6.70
C MET A 21 0.15 4.99 6.70
N GLY A 22 -0.75 4.07 6.44
CA GLY A 22 -0.45 2.67 6.13
C GLY A 22 -0.73 2.40 4.66
N ILE A 23 0.30 1.96 3.92
CA ILE A 23 0.14 1.55 2.53
C ILE A 23 0.54 0.08 2.41
N LEU A 24 -0.30 -0.73 1.76
CA LEU A 24 0.00 -2.12 1.47
C LEU A 24 -0.14 -2.38 -0.02
N ASN A 25 0.84 -3.10 -0.58
CA ASN A 25 0.78 -3.50 -1.99
C ASN A 25 -0.36 -4.48 -2.22
N VAL A 26 -1.12 -4.30 -3.29
CA VAL A 26 -2.27 -5.14 -3.67
C VAL A 26 -1.91 -6.61 -3.82
N ARG A 27 -0.62 -6.92 -4.10
CA ARG A 27 -0.11 -8.29 -4.25
C ARG A 27 0.12 -9.01 -2.93
N HIS A 28 0.06 -8.29 -1.80
CA HIS A 28 0.35 -8.89 -0.49
C HIS A 28 -0.72 -9.93 -0.11
N PRO A 29 -0.34 -11.13 0.35
CA PRO A 29 -1.32 -12.16 0.72
C PRO A 29 -2.32 -11.73 1.80
N ASP A 30 -1.93 -10.84 2.71
CA ASP A 30 -2.78 -10.30 3.78
C ASP A 30 -3.60 -9.08 3.34
N ILE A 31 -3.74 -8.84 2.02
CA ILE A 31 -4.44 -7.65 1.49
C ILE A 31 -5.90 -7.58 1.98
N TYR A 32 -6.58 -8.71 2.09
CA TYR A 32 -7.95 -8.75 2.59
C TYR A 32 -8.05 -8.31 4.05
N ASP A 33 -7.13 -8.78 4.91
CA ASP A 33 -7.09 -8.37 6.32
C ASP A 33 -6.78 -6.88 6.45
N PHE A 34 -5.92 -6.36 5.58
CA PHE A 34 -5.60 -4.94 5.53
C PHE A 34 -6.78 -4.07 5.12
N ILE A 35 -7.53 -4.45 4.06
CA ILE A 35 -8.74 -3.76 3.60
C ILE A 35 -9.81 -3.71 4.72
N HIS A 36 -9.87 -4.77 5.52
CA HIS A 36 -10.82 -4.89 6.61
C HIS A 36 -10.32 -4.35 7.96
N ALA A 37 -9.07 -3.92 8.07
CA ALA A 37 -8.43 -3.58 9.34
C ALA A 37 -9.19 -2.55 10.19
N LYS A 38 -9.95 -1.67 9.55
CA LYS A 38 -10.77 -0.63 10.22
C LYS A 38 -12.26 -0.98 10.29
N SER A 39 -12.69 -2.10 9.70
CA SER A 39 -14.10 -2.49 9.62
C SER A 39 -14.59 -3.32 10.81
N TYR A 40 -13.69 -4.00 11.52
CA TYR A 40 -14.05 -4.98 12.54
C TYR A 40 -14.39 -4.37 13.89
N GLU A 41 -13.87 -3.18 14.20
CA GLU A 41 -14.11 -2.50 15.46
C GLU A 41 -14.25 -1.00 15.25
N ALA A 42 -15.34 -0.41 15.72
CA ALA A 42 -15.47 1.03 15.77
C ALA A 42 -14.30 1.60 16.61
N ASN A 43 -13.55 2.56 16.06
CA ASN A 43 -12.36 3.17 16.66
C ASN A 43 -11.05 2.39 16.58
N LYS A 44 -10.95 1.29 15.82
CA LYS A 44 -9.67 0.66 15.52
C LYS A 44 -8.87 1.54 14.55
N LEU A 45 -7.58 1.72 14.84
CA LEU A 45 -6.63 2.46 14.00
C LEU A 45 -7.07 3.90 13.66
N VAL A 46 -7.66 4.61 14.63
CA VAL A 46 -8.17 6.00 14.44
C VAL A 46 -7.09 7.01 14.05
N HIS A 47 -5.80 6.70 14.30
CA HIS A 47 -4.65 7.52 13.93
C HIS A 47 -3.95 7.04 12.64
N PHE A 48 -4.57 6.12 11.91
CA PHE A 48 -4.09 5.67 10.61
C PHE A 48 -5.11 6.00 9.52
N ASN A 49 -4.62 6.54 8.42
CA ASN A 49 -5.27 6.41 7.13
C ASN A 49 -4.63 5.22 6.41
N VAL A 50 -5.42 4.45 5.68
CA VAL A 50 -4.97 3.26 4.98
C VAL A 50 -5.22 3.38 3.48
N SER A 51 -4.25 2.93 2.68
CA SER A 51 -4.35 2.94 1.22
C SER A 51 -3.78 1.66 0.63
N VAL A 52 -4.40 1.17 -0.44
CA VAL A 52 -3.91 0.04 -1.21
C VAL A 52 -3.07 0.58 -2.37
N MET A 53 -1.82 0.14 -2.45
CA MET A 53 -0.94 0.41 -3.58
C MET A 53 -1.27 -0.56 -4.70
N VAL A 54 -1.76 -0.04 -5.82
CA VAL A 54 -2.10 -0.80 -7.02
C VAL A 54 -1.09 -0.53 -8.13
N ASP A 55 -0.82 -1.56 -8.93
CA ASP A 55 0.05 -1.51 -10.10
C ASP A 55 -0.75 -1.66 -11.40
N ASP A 56 -0.13 -1.31 -12.53
CA ASP A 56 -0.76 -1.39 -13.85
C ASP A 56 -1.15 -2.82 -14.23
N GLU A 57 -0.40 -3.83 -13.76
CA GLU A 57 -0.72 -5.24 -14.03
C GLU A 57 -2.02 -5.65 -13.32
N PHE A 58 -2.21 -5.24 -12.06
CA PHE A 58 -3.45 -5.47 -11.34
C PHE A 58 -4.64 -4.78 -12.03
N MET A 59 -4.47 -3.51 -12.43
CA MET A 59 -5.54 -2.77 -13.09
C MET A 59 -5.93 -3.38 -14.44
N LYS A 60 -4.98 -3.90 -15.21
CA LYS A 60 -5.26 -4.67 -16.44
C LYS A 60 -5.99 -5.98 -16.16
N ALA A 61 -5.58 -6.69 -15.10
CA ALA A 61 -6.27 -7.92 -14.70
C ALA A 61 -7.73 -7.65 -14.25
N VAL A 62 -7.98 -6.49 -13.61
CA VAL A 62 -9.35 -6.04 -13.28
C VAL A 62 -10.15 -5.76 -14.53
N GLU A 63 -9.59 -5.02 -15.49
CA GLU A 63 -10.25 -4.64 -16.75
C GLU A 63 -10.61 -5.87 -17.59
N ASN A 64 -9.71 -6.84 -17.66
CA ASN A 64 -9.87 -8.06 -18.46
C ASN A 64 -10.58 -9.20 -17.70
N ASP A 65 -10.91 -8.99 -16.42
CA ASP A 65 -11.50 -10.02 -15.56
C ASP A 65 -10.63 -11.29 -15.42
N GLU A 66 -9.33 -11.07 -15.19
CA GLU A 66 -8.33 -12.13 -15.11
C GLU A 66 -8.02 -12.55 -13.66
N MET A 67 -7.36 -13.71 -13.55
CA MET A 67 -6.77 -14.16 -12.29
C MET A 67 -5.51 -13.36 -11.96
N PHE A 68 -5.31 -13.10 -10.67
CA PHE A 68 -4.20 -12.33 -10.15
C PHE A 68 -3.55 -13.05 -8.98
N THR A 69 -2.22 -13.10 -8.95
CA THR A 69 -1.47 -13.84 -7.94
C THR A 69 -1.02 -12.92 -6.80
N LEU A 70 -1.44 -13.25 -5.60
CA LEU A 70 -0.92 -12.67 -4.36
C LEU A 70 0.32 -13.44 -3.92
N HIS A 71 1.36 -12.75 -3.45
CA HIS A 71 2.60 -13.38 -3.03
C HIS A 71 3.42 -12.49 -2.08
N TYR A 72 4.22 -13.11 -1.22
CA TYR A 72 5.28 -12.39 -0.50
C TYR A 72 6.51 -12.23 -1.38
N PRO A 73 7.13 -11.04 -1.41
CA PRO A 73 8.42 -10.89 -2.05
C PRO A 73 9.47 -11.72 -1.32
N VAL A 74 10.36 -12.36 -2.07
CA VAL A 74 11.54 -13.04 -1.53
C VAL A 74 12.74 -12.13 -1.74
N TYR A 75 13.57 -12.03 -0.71
CA TYR A 75 14.77 -11.20 -0.71
C TYR A 75 16.02 -12.06 -0.85
N ASP A 76 17.02 -11.55 -1.55
CA ASP A 76 18.35 -12.15 -1.58
C ASP A 76 19.13 -11.85 -0.28
N ASP A 77 20.33 -12.43 -0.15
CA ASP A 77 21.20 -12.23 1.03
C ASP A 77 21.65 -10.76 1.23
N LYS A 78 21.46 -9.92 0.21
CA LYS A 78 21.75 -8.48 0.24
C LYS A 78 20.51 -7.62 0.52
N GLY A 79 19.35 -8.24 0.69
CA GLY A 79 18.08 -7.55 0.94
C GLY A 79 17.38 -7.03 -0.31
N ASN A 80 17.81 -7.42 -1.52
CA ASN A 80 17.12 -7.04 -2.74
C ASN A 80 15.98 -8.01 -3.05
N ILE A 81 14.88 -7.49 -3.60
CA ILE A 81 13.76 -8.34 -4.03
C ILE A 81 14.18 -9.22 -5.20
N ILE A 82 14.02 -10.53 -5.03
CA ILE A 82 14.24 -11.49 -6.11
C ILE A 82 13.04 -11.38 -7.07
N LYS A 83 13.29 -10.94 -8.31
CA LYS A 83 12.25 -10.76 -9.33
C LYS A 83 11.75 -12.07 -9.96
N ASP A 84 12.37 -13.20 -9.64
CA ASP A 84 11.95 -14.52 -10.14
C ASP A 84 10.69 -14.99 -9.40
N ARG A 85 9.56 -14.89 -10.08
CA ARG A 85 8.23 -15.26 -9.53
C ARG A 85 8.14 -16.73 -9.09
N ASN A 86 8.96 -17.63 -9.65
CA ASN A 86 8.99 -19.03 -9.25
C ASN A 86 9.57 -19.25 -7.84
N LYS A 87 10.20 -18.24 -7.28
CA LYS A 87 10.78 -18.27 -5.93
C LYS A 87 9.88 -17.63 -4.89
N TYR A 88 8.76 -17.00 -5.29
CA TYR A 88 7.84 -16.39 -4.35
C TYR A 88 7.18 -17.45 -3.46
N THR A 89 7.02 -17.10 -2.18
CA THR A 89 6.40 -17.98 -1.19
C THR A 89 4.97 -17.52 -0.90
N HIS A 90 4.12 -18.45 -0.45
CA HIS A 90 2.73 -18.19 -0.10
C HIS A 90 1.92 -17.53 -1.24
N THR A 91 1.96 -18.14 -2.41
CA THR A 91 1.16 -17.70 -3.55
C THR A 91 -0.29 -18.11 -3.40
N LYS A 92 -1.19 -17.18 -3.69
CA LYS A 92 -2.64 -17.42 -3.75
C LYS A 92 -3.19 -16.76 -4.99
N GLU A 93 -3.91 -17.51 -5.80
CA GLU A 93 -4.62 -16.94 -6.94
C GLU A 93 -6.01 -16.46 -6.53
N ILE A 94 -6.37 -15.29 -7.00
CA ILE A 94 -7.66 -14.65 -6.80
C ILE A 94 -8.14 -14.05 -8.12
N ARG A 95 -9.43 -13.81 -8.26
CA ARG A 95 -9.97 -13.00 -9.34
C ARG A 95 -9.74 -11.53 -9.03
N ALA A 96 -9.03 -10.81 -9.91
CA ALA A 96 -8.68 -9.41 -9.68
C ALA A 96 -9.89 -8.51 -9.45
N LEU A 97 -10.95 -8.73 -10.24
CA LEU A 97 -12.20 -7.97 -10.15
C LEU A 97 -12.89 -8.13 -8.78
N ASP A 98 -12.81 -9.31 -8.16
CA ASP A 98 -13.41 -9.54 -6.84
C ASP A 98 -12.69 -8.74 -5.75
N LEU A 99 -11.34 -8.72 -5.78
CA LEU A 99 -10.55 -7.91 -4.87
C LEU A 99 -10.81 -6.41 -5.08
N TRP A 100 -10.88 -5.96 -6.35
CA TRP A 100 -11.21 -4.57 -6.66
C TRP A 100 -12.57 -4.15 -6.11
N ASN A 101 -13.60 -4.97 -6.33
CA ASN A 101 -14.93 -4.73 -5.81
C ASN A 101 -14.97 -4.67 -4.29
N GLU A 102 -14.18 -5.51 -3.60
CA GLU A 102 -14.07 -5.48 -2.15
C GLU A 102 -13.41 -4.19 -1.65
N ILE A 103 -12.33 -3.73 -2.31
CA ILE A 103 -11.70 -2.44 -2.02
C ILE A 103 -12.72 -1.30 -2.19
N MET A 104 -13.42 -1.25 -3.32
CA MET A 104 -14.40 -0.19 -3.62
C MET A 104 -15.56 -0.20 -2.63
N LYS A 105 -16.05 -1.38 -2.26
CA LYS A 105 -17.11 -1.52 -1.26
C LYS A 105 -16.67 -0.97 0.10
N LYS A 106 -15.46 -1.31 0.55
CA LYS A 106 -14.94 -0.81 1.83
C LYS A 106 -14.67 0.69 1.81
N ALA A 107 -14.14 1.20 0.71
CA ALA A 107 -13.98 2.64 0.50
C ALA A 107 -15.33 3.38 0.56
N TYR A 108 -16.39 2.81 -0.01
CA TYR A 108 -17.74 3.37 0.07
C TYR A 108 -18.31 3.32 1.49
N ASP A 109 -18.18 2.19 2.18
CA ASP A 109 -18.77 1.96 3.51
C ASP A 109 -18.08 2.78 4.60
N ASN A 110 -16.75 2.95 4.52
CA ASN A 110 -15.92 3.49 5.60
C ASN A 110 -15.11 4.74 5.22
N GLY A 111 -15.12 5.16 3.95
CA GLY A 111 -14.23 6.21 3.44
C GLY A 111 -12.78 5.74 3.22
N GLU A 112 -12.46 4.48 3.50
CA GLU A 112 -11.14 3.86 3.40
C GLU A 112 -11.27 2.38 3.01
N PRO A 113 -10.25 1.77 2.34
CA PRO A 113 -8.94 2.33 2.00
C PRO A 113 -8.97 3.31 0.83
N GLY A 114 -7.99 4.22 0.78
CA GLY A 114 -7.66 4.97 -0.43
C GLY A 114 -6.92 4.11 -1.45
N ILE A 115 -6.70 4.65 -2.65
CA ILE A 115 -5.94 3.99 -3.72
C ILE A 115 -4.67 4.80 -4.04
N PHE A 116 -3.56 4.09 -4.16
CA PHE A 116 -2.26 4.63 -4.51
C PHE A 116 -1.79 3.99 -5.83
N PHE A 117 -1.86 4.75 -6.94
CA PHE A 117 -1.46 4.28 -8.28
C PHE A 117 0.04 4.43 -8.46
N TYR A 118 0.78 3.36 -8.16
CA TYR A 118 2.23 3.37 -8.02
C TYR A 118 2.97 3.80 -9.30
N GLU A 119 2.68 3.16 -10.44
CA GLU A 119 3.35 3.46 -11.70
C GLU A 119 3.02 4.86 -12.21
N ASN A 120 1.76 5.30 -12.07
CA ASN A 120 1.35 6.63 -12.51
C ASN A 120 2.09 7.72 -11.76
N LEU A 121 2.19 7.58 -10.43
CA LEU A 121 2.91 8.54 -9.59
C LEU A 121 4.40 8.60 -9.93
N ASN A 122 5.03 7.45 -10.17
CA ASN A 122 6.45 7.41 -10.49
C ASN A 122 6.75 7.84 -11.93
N ARG A 123 5.86 7.55 -12.90
CA ARG A 123 6.01 7.99 -14.29
C ARG A 123 5.99 9.51 -14.42
N ASP A 124 5.11 10.17 -13.64
CA ASP A 124 4.92 11.61 -13.71
C ASP A 124 5.69 12.37 -12.60
N ASN A 125 6.59 11.66 -11.89
CA ASN A 125 7.43 12.23 -10.85
C ASN A 125 8.52 13.13 -11.44
N ASN A 126 8.57 14.40 -11.04
CA ASN A 126 9.59 15.35 -11.49
C ASN A 126 11.01 15.00 -11.00
N THR A 127 11.11 14.22 -9.91
CA THR A 127 12.37 13.77 -9.32
C THR A 127 12.69 12.31 -9.63
N TYR A 128 12.10 11.74 -10.71
CA TYR A 128 12.23 10.35 -11.11
C TYR A 128 13.68 9.85 -11.23
N TYR A 129 14.61 10.74 -11.48
CA TYR A 129 16.04 10.44 -11.61
C TYR A 129 16.78 10.33 -10.26
N MET A 130 16.15 10.79 -9.17
CA MET A 130 16.73 10.79 -7.83
C MET A 130 16.06 9.81 -6.90
N GLU A 131 14.74 9.64 -7.03
CA GLU A 131 13.96 8.89 -6.06
C GLU A 131 12.80 8.11 -6.73
N ASN A 132 12.38 7.08 -6.04
CA ASN A 132 11.20 6.31 -6.36
C ASN A 132 10.15 6.54 -5.27
N ILE A 133 9.00 7.09 -5.63
CA ILE A 133 7.90 7.37 -4.69
C ILE A 133 7.31 6.04 -4.22
N ILE A 134 7.25 5.83 -2.90
CA ILE A 134 6.74 4.60 -2.29
C ILE A 134 5.66 4.84 -1.24
N ALA A 135 5.48 6.08 -0.81
CA ALA A 135 4.55 6.42 0.26
C ALA A 135 4.00 7.84 0.09
N THR A 136 2.99 8.16 0.87
CA THR A 136 2.45 9.51 1.04
C THR A 136 2.29 9.82 2.52
N ASN A 137 2.08 11.10 2.85
CA ASN A 137 1.55 11.48 4.16
C ASN A 137 0.05 11.09 4.29
N PRO A 138 -0.55 11.16 5.48
CA PRO A 138 -1.93 10.70 5.72
C PRO A 138 -3.01 11.31 4.82
N CYS A 139 -2.83 12.55 4.37
CA CYS A 139 -3.80 13.22 3.50
C CYS A 139 -3.45 13.11 2.00
N ALA A 140 -2.36 12.41 1.66
CA ALA A 140 -1.88 12.13 0.31
C ALA A 140 -1.48 13.37 -0.55
N GLU A 141 -1.30 14.53 0.08
CA GLU A 141 -0.84 15.75 -0.61
C GLU A 141 0.68 15.86 -0.71
N PHE A 142 1.42 15.03 0.05
CA PHE A 142 2.88 15.00 0.02
C PHE A 142 3.37 13.59 -0.31
N LEU A 143 4.15 13.48 -1.38
CA LEU A 143 4.74 12.21 -1.81
C LEU A 143 6.12 12.03 -1.16
N SER A 144 6.43 10.80 -0.76
CA SER A 144 7.71 10.42 -0.16
C SER A 144 8.33 9.27 -0.93
N GLY A 145 9.59 9.42 -1.31
CA GLY A 145 10.35 8.45 -2.07
C GLY A 145 11.57 7.94 -1.31
N LEU A 146 12.13 6.85 -1.82
CA LEU A 146 13.47 6.38 -1.48
C LEU A 146 14.43 6.91 -2.53
N LEU A 147 15.53 7.55 -2.07
CA LEU A 147 16.61 7.96 -2.93
C LEU A 147 17.29 6.71 -3.53
N TYR A 148 17.67 6.79 -4.78
CA TYR A 148 18.52 5.75 -5.39
C TYR A 148 19.93 5.80 -4.76
N ASP A 149 20.40 4.66 -4.26
CA ASP A 149 21.70 4.55 -3.54
C ASP A 149 22.94 4.82 -4.42
N ASN A 150 22.77 4.96 -5.72
CA ASN A 150 23.85 5.13 -6.69
C ASN A 150 23.54 6.23 -7.72
N ILE A 151 23.46 7.46 -7.24
CA ILE A 151 23.71 8.58 -8.15
C ILE A 151 25.24 8.75 -8.19
N GLU A 152 25.91 8.01 -9.04
CA GLU A 152 27.29 8.34 -9.42
C GLU A 152 27.30 9.77 -9.96
N LYS A 153 28.02 10.64 -9.26
CA LYS A 153 28.24 12.04 -9.63
C LYS A 153 29.12 12.13 -10.85
#